data_971c043de0a4a2a45c0b401ce8d7031e
#
_entry.id   971c043de0a4a2a45c0b401ce8d7031e
#
_cell.length_a   1.000
_cell.length_b   1.000
_cell.length_c   1.000
_cell.angle_alpha   90.00
_cell.angle_beta   90.00
_cell.angle_gamma   90.00
#
_symmetry.space_group_name_H-M   'P 1'
#
loop_
_entity.id
_entity.type
_entity.pdbx_description
1 polymer ?
#
loop_
_entity_poly.entity_id
_entity_poly.type
_entity_poly.pdbx_seq_one_letter_code
_entity_poly.pdbx_strand_id
1 'polypeptide(L)'
;MTTSRGNMDGGMCASTTRGLLAGGYVNPSPYARVNLIDFITIATTGNSTDFGDLTVTGQGPGANSNSLRGVFGGRNNPSKQQVIDFVEIATTGNAVDFGDMLNVFSDCAGTSDSHGGLAE
;
A
#
# COMPACT_ATOMS: atom_id res chain seq x y z
N MET A 1 -11.63 -4.66 5.73
CA MET A 1 -10.90 -5.17 4.56
C MET A 1 -11.90 -5.77 3.58
N THR A 2 -11.83 -5.41 2.33
CA THR A 2 -12.76 -5.92 1.31
C THR A 2 -12.55 -7.41 1.04
N THR A 3 -11.32 -7.87 1.17
CA THR A 3 -10.94 -9.29 1.03
C THR A 3 -10.01 -9.65 2.19
N SER A 4 -10.21 -10.85 2.78
CA SER A 4 -9.30 -11.35 3.83
C SER A 4 -7.91 -11.59 3.26
N ARG A 5 -6.93 -10.83 3.74
CA ARG A 5 -5.56 -10.85 3.25
C ARG A 5 -4.57 -10.98 4.41
N GLY A 6 -3.46 -11.65 4.14
CA GLY A 6 -2.32 -11.73 5.04
C GLY A 6 -1.06 -11.17 4.38
N ASN A 7 0.00 -11.08 5.18
CA ASN A 7 1.34 -10.69 4.76
C ASN A 7 1.38 -9.35 4.01
N MET A 8 0.76 -8.34 4.63
CA MET A 8 0.80 -6.95 4.15
C MET A 8 1.91 -6.16 4.84
N ASP A 9 2.94 -6.86 5.31
CA ASP A 9 4.02 -6.31 6.12
C ASP A 9 4.58 -5.03 5.47
N GLY A 10 4.52 -3.92 6.20
CA GLY A 10 4.98 -2.63 5.71
C GLY A 10 4.08 -1.93 4.69
N GLY A 11 3.11 -2.61 4.09
CA GLY A 11 2.23 -2.05 3.04
C GLY A 11 1.13 -1.13 3.54
N MET A 12 1.41 -0.34 4.57
CA MET A 12 0.44 0.58 5.17
C MET A 12 1.00 1.99 5.25
N CYS A 13 0.20 2.96 4.86
CA CYS A 13 0.51 4.39 5.00
C CYS A 13 -0.76 5.18 5.25
N ALA A 14 -0.61 6.46 5.58
CA ALA A 14 -1.77 7.28 5.95
C ALA A 14 -1.56 8.77 5.64
N SER A 15 -2.67 9.46 5.46
CA SER A 15 -2.79 10.90 5.60
C SER A 15 -3.48 11.23 6.93
N THR A 16 -3.85 12.48 7.14
CA THR A 16 -4.64 12.90 8.32
C THR A 16 -6.05 12.32 8.33
N THR A 17 -6.58 11.87 7.19
CA THR A 17 -7.98 11.45 7.04
C THR A 17 -8.15 10.00 6.64
N ARG A 18 -7.18 9.39 5.96
CA ARG A 18 -7.27 8.02 5.43
C ARG A 18 -6.06 7.19 5.81
N GLY A 19 -6.31 5.94 6.17
CA GLY A 19 -5.29 4.90 6.25
C GLY A 19 -5.43 3.96 5.06
N LEU A 20 -4.34 3.65 4.38
CA LEU A 20 -4.29 2.76 3.23
C LEU A 20 -3.57 1.46 3.58
N LEU A 21 -4.04 0.36 2.98
CA LEU A 21 -3.47 -0.97 3.14
C LEU A 21 -3.31 -1.59 1.74
N ALA A 22 -2.11 -1.95 1.35
CA ALA A 22 -1.82 -2.37 -0.02
C ALA A 22 -1.18 -3.75 -0.10
N GLY A 23 -1.50 -4.51 -1.15
CA GLY A 23 -0.91 -5.80 -1.47
C GLY A 23 -1.32 -6.92 -0.51
N GLY A 24 -0.45 -7.91 -0.37
CA GLY A 24 -0.68 -9.10 0.44
C GLY A 24 -1.08 -10.33 -0.40
N TYR A 25 -1.54 -11.35 0.28
CA TYR A 25 -2.07 -12.54 -0.39
C TYR A 25 -3.42 -12.95 0.22
N VAL A 26 -4.29 -13.55 -0.60
CA VAL A 26 -5.60 -14.05 -0.17
C VAL A 26 -5.41 -15.36 0.59
N ASN A 27 -6.12 -15.50 1.71
CA ASN A 27 -6.18 -16.68 2.54
C ASN A 27 -7.66 -17.05 2.78
N PRO A 28 -8.15 -18.29 2.71
CA PRO A 28 -7.36 -19.52 2.60
C PRO A 28 -6.98 -19.90 1.16
N SER A 29 -6.30 -21.05 1.04
CA SER A 29 -5.87 -21.62 -0.25
C SER A 29 -7.02 -21.67 -1.30
N PRO A 30 -6.72 -21.45 -2.59
CA PRO A 30 -5.36 -21.23 -3.13
C PRO A 30 -4.86 -19.83 -2.82
N TYR A 31 -3.70 -19.74 -2.19
CA TYR A 31 -3.06 -18.45 -1.88
C TYR A 31 -2.70 -17.73 -3.17
N ALA A 32 -3.25 -16.55 -3.36
CA ALA A 32 -2.94 -15.72 -4.51
C ALA A 32 -2.48 -14.33 -4.03
N ARG A 33 -1.36 -13.88 -4.54
CA ARG A 33 -0.90 -12.52 -4.29
C ARG A 33 -1.80 -11.55 -5.03
N VAL A 34 -2.07 -10.42 -4.41
CA VAL A 34 -3.02 -9.43 -4.93
C VAL A 34 -2.37 -8.05 -5.06
N ASN A 35 -3.00 -7.21 -5.85
CA ASN A 35 -2.63 -5.81 -6.04
C ASN A 35 -3.58 -4.83 -5.35
N LEU A 36 -4.54 -5.33 -4.58
CA LEU A 36 -5.58 -4.52 -3.96
C LEU A 36 -5.03 -3.46 -3.01
N ILE A 37 -5.59 -2.27 -3.07
CA ILE A 37 -5.42 -1.22 -2.08
C ILE A 37 -6.79 -0.98 -1.44
N ASP A 38 -6.86 -1.14 -0.12
CA ASP A 38 -8.04 -0.74 0.66
C ASP A 38 -7.74 0.52 1.46
N PHE A 39 -8.77 1.27 1.82
CA PHE A 39 -8.65 2.38 2.74
C PHE A 39 -9.70 2.37 3.84
N ILE A 40 -9.36 3.01 4.93
CA ILE A 40 -10.28 3.38 6.02
C ILE A 40 -10.32 4.89 6.16
N THR A 41 -11.46 5.42 6.60
CA THR A 41 -11.57 6.80 7.05
C THR A 41 -11.27 6.84 8.54
N ILE A 42 -10.22 7.56 8.94
CA ILE A 42 -9.69 7.51 10.32
C ILE A 42 -10.69 8.07 11.34
N ALA A 43 -11.43 9.12 10.97
CA ALA A 43 -12.35 9.80 11.88
C ALA A 43 -13.66 9.04 12.14
N THR A 44 -13.96 7.98 11.40
CA THR A 44 -15.22 7.23 11.51
C THR A 44 -14.96 5.75 11.70
N THR A 45 -15.86 5.08 12.42
CA THR A 45 -15.86 3.61 12.52
C THR A 45 -16.45 3.02 11.25
N GLY A 46 -15.97 1.85 10.86
CA GLY A 46 -16.48 1.14 9.69
C GLY A 46 -15.48 0.18 9.09
N ASN A 47 -15.92 -0.52 8.06
CA ASN A 47 -15.09 -1.41 7.30
C ASN A 47 -14.22 -0.62 6.31
N SER A 48 -13.11 -1.23 5.88
CA SER A 48 -12.34 -0.69 4.77
C SER A 48 -13.13 -0.76 3.46
N THR A 49 -12.84 0.17 2.60
CA THR A 49 -13.43 0.30 1.27
C THR A 49 -12.33 0.13 0.23
N ASP A 50 -12.68 -0.36 -0.93
CA ASP A 50 -11.77 -0.45 -2.06
C ASP A 50 -11.27 0.95 -2.46
N PHE A 51 -9.95 1.08 -2.60
CA PHE A 51 -9.30 2.30 -3.06
C PHE A 51 -8.93 2.21 -4.54
N GLY A 52 -8.44 1.06 -4.97
CA GLY A 52 -7.91 0.77 -6.29
C GLY A 52 -6.82 -0.30 -6.23
N ASP A 53 -5.98 -0.36 -7.24
CA ASP A 53 -4.97 -1.40 -7.39
C ASP A 53 -3.56 -0.85 -7.54
N LEU A 54 -2.58 -1.58 -7.02
CA LEU A 54 -1.17 -1.43 -7.36
C LEU A 54 -0.92 -1.84 -8.82
N THR A 55 0.15 -1.37 -9.42
CA THR A 55 0.49 -1.73 -10.81
C THR A 55 0.87 -3.20 -10.97
N VAL A 56 1.40 -3.83 -9.92
CA VAL A 56 1.80 -5.25 -9.91
C VAL A 56 1.29 -5.92 -8.65
N THR A 57 0.81 -7.15 -8.76
CA THR A 57 0.45 -7.98 -7.60
C THR A 57 1.68 -8.28 -6.75
N GLY A 58 1.47 -8.45 -5.45
CA GLY A 58 2.57 -8.87 -4.57
C GLY A 58 2.26 -8.71 -3.10
N GLN A 59 3.07 -9.37 -2.29
CA GLN A 59 3.03 -9.28 -0.83
C GLN A 59 4.24 -8.55 -0.28
N GLY A 60 4.12 -8.01 0.92
CA GLY A 60 5.22 -7.36 1.64
C GLY A 60 5.77 -6.09 0.98
N PRO A 61 4.95 -5.19 0.40
CA PRO A 61 5.46 -3.91 -0.05
C PRO A 61 5.86 -3.06 1.15
N GLY A 62 6.93 -2.28 1.02
CA GLY A 62 7.20 -1.18 1.93
C GLY A 62 6.32 0.02 1.56
N ALA A 63 5.87 0.79 2.53
CA ALA A 63 5.05 1.97 2.27
C ALA A 63 5.55 3.19 3.02
N ASN A 64 5.30 4.33 2.40
CA ASN A 64 5.63 5.65 2.92
C ASN A 64 4.59 6.66 2.46
N SER A 65 4.41 7.74 3.18
CA SER A 65 3.48 8.78 2.74
C SER A 65 3.81 10.15 3.29
N ASN A 66 3.36 11.16 2.58
CA ASN A 66 3.12 12.48 3.13
C ASN A 66 1.60 12.72 3.21
N SER A 67 1.18 13.96 3.44
CA SER A 67 -0.25 14.31 3.53
C SER A 67 -1.04 14.10 2.23
N LEU A 68 -0.35 13.98 1.08
CA LEU A 68 -0.97 13.93 -0.26
C LEU A 68 -0.80 12.57 -0.92
N ARG A 69 0.39 11.97 -0.85
CA ARG A 69 0.77 10.77 -1.59
C ARG A 69 1.16 9.61 -0.68
N GLY A 70 0.67 8.43 -1.04
CA GLY A 70 1.19 7.16 -0.56
C GLY A 70 2.11 6.54 -1.62
N VAL A 71 3.26 6.03 -1.21
CA VAL A 71 4.24 5.39 -2.08
C VAL A 71 4.46 3.96 -1.59
N PHE A 72 4.45 3.00 -2.49
CA PHE A 72 4.59 1.57 -2.19
C PHE A 72 5.74 1.00 -3.02
N GLY A 73 6.76 0.48 -2.36
CA GLY A 73 7.95 -0.03 -3.05
C GLY A 73 8.33 -1.44 -2.66
N GLY A 74 8.86 -2.18 -3.61
CA GLY A 74 9.26 -3.57 -3.47
C GLY A 74 8.09 -4.48 -3.11
N ARG A 75 8.15 -5.70 -3.50
CA ARG A 75 7.18 -6.73 -3.13
C ARG A 75 7.63 -8.08 -3.68
N ASN A 76 6.93 -9.15 -3.33
CA ASN A 76 7.27 -10.50 -3.79
C ASN A 76 6.11 -11.10 -4.60
N ASN A 77 6.37 -11.49 -5.87
CA ASN A 77 5.41 -12.24 -6.70
C ASN A 77 6.02 -12.78 -8.02
N PRO A 78 6.31 -14.02 -8.16
CA PRO A 78 6.80 -14.99 -7.16
C PRO A 78 8.21 -14.65 -6.69
N SER A 79 8.91 -13.75 -7.40
CA SER A 79 10.22 -13.21 -7.05
C SER A 79 10.09 -11.77 -6.56
N LYS A 80 11.13 -11.29 -5.92
CA LYS A 80 11.21 -9.90 -5.45
C LYS A 80 11.13 -8.94 -6.62
N GLN A 81 10.46 -7.81 -6.41
CA GLN A 81 10.21 -6.77 -7.40
C GLN A 81 10.92 -5.49 -7.01
N GLN A 82 11.22 -4.65 -8.00
CA GLN A 82 11.84 -3.34 -7.79
C GLN A 82 10.85 -2.17 -7.97
N VAL A 83 9.64 -2.45 -8.40
CA VAL A 83 8.62 -1.44 -8.73
C VAL A 83 8.30 -0.56 -7.54
N ILE A 84 8.19 0.73 -7.78
CA ILE A 84 7.67 1.73 -6.85
C ILE A 84 6.40 2.30 -7.46
N ASP A 85 5.30 2.19 -6.75
CA ASP A 85 4.01 2.76 -7.12
C ASP A 85 3.65 3.94 -6.22
N PHE A 86 2.81 4.86 -6.70
CA PHE A 86 2.23 5.88 -5.86
C PHE A 86 0.73 6.08 -6.10
N VAL A 87 0.06 6.62 -5.11
CA VAL A 87 -1.35 7.04 -5.16
C VAL A 87 -1.51 8.44 -4.57
N GLU A 88 -2.52 9.16 -5.04
CA GLU A 88 -3.02 10.37 -4.38
C GLU A 88 -4.04 9.92 -3.31
N ILE A 89 -3.74 10.13 -2.02
CA ILE A 89 -4.53 9.54 -0.92
C ILE A 89 -5.97 10.09 -0.88
N ALA A 90 -6.15 11.35 -1.24
CA ALA A 90 -7.48 11.99 -1.19
C ALA A 90 -8.48 11.47 -2.23
N THR A 91 -8.00 10.85 -3.31
CA THR A 91 -8.83 10.42 -4.44
C THR A 91 -8.62 8.94 -4.71
N THR A 92 -9.70 8.16 -4.64
CA THR A 92 -9.66 6.73 -4.98
C THR A 92 -9.27 6.52 -6.44
N GLY A 93 -8.49 5.49 -6.71
CA GLY A 93 -8.04 5.15 -8.04
C GLY A 93 -6.81 4.24 -7.99
N ASN A 94 -6.44 3.72 -9.15
CA ASN A 94 -5.29 2.85 -9.26
C ASN A 94 -3.98 3.60 -9.05
N ALA A 95 -3.00 2.90 -8.53
CA ALA A 95 -1.65 3.41 -8.41
C ALA A 95 -1.03 3.65 -9.79
N VAL A 96 -0.12 4.59 -9.82
CA VAL A 96 0.68 4.93 -11.00
C VAL A 96 2.12 4.55 -10.71
N ASP A 97 2.80 4.03 -11.72
CA ASP A 97 4.22 3.74 -11.65
C ASP A 97 5.01 5.02 -11.35
N PHE A 98 5.79 4.99 -10.27
CA PHE A 98 6.68 6.08 -9.88
C PHE A 98 8.10 5.85 -10.42
N GLY A 99 8.49 4.60 -10.59
CA GLY A 99 9.82 4.18 -11.01
C GLY A 99 10.27 2.91 -10.30
N ASP A 100 11.55 2.67 -10.32
CA ASP A 100 12.13 1.43 -9.79
C ASP A 100 13.18 1.69 -8.71
N MET A 101 13.26 0.78 -7.75
CA MET A 101 14.40 0.70 -6.84
C MET A 101 15.62 0.15 -7.58
N LEU A 102 16.81 0.51 -7.08
CA LEU A 102 18.08 0.04 -7.67
C LEU A 102 18.20 -1.49 -7.69
N ASN A 103 17.63 -2.17 -6.70
CA ASN A 103 17.61 -3.62 -6.59
C ASN A 103 16.21 -4.11 -6.23
N VAL A 104 15.97 -5.41 -6.44
CA VAL A 104 14.71 -6.06 -6.08
C VAL A 104 14.64 -6.31 -4.57
N PHE A 105 13.53 -5.90 -3.95
CA PHE A 105 13.29 -6.07 -2.52
C PHE A 105 11.86 -6.56 -2.25
N SER A 106 11.69 -7.15 -1.07
CA SER A 106 10.39 -7.44 -0.45
C SER A 106 10.51 -7.29 1.04
N ASP A 107 9.38 -7.28 1.73
CA ASP A 107 9.31 -7.19 3.19
C ASP A 107 10.03 -5.95 3.72
N CYS A 108 9.85 -4.85 3.00
CA CYS A 108 10.44 -3.56 3.29
C CYS A 108 9.56 -2.78 4.28
N ALA A 109 10.18 -1.87 5.00
CA ALA A 109 9.48 -0.86 5.78
C ALA A 109 9.89 0.52 5.29
N GLY A 110 8.98 1.46 5.38
CA GLY A 110 9.22 2.84 5.03
C GLY A 110 8.98 3.75 6.24
N THR A 111 9.62 4.89 6.23
CA THR A 111 9.43 5.93 7.23
C THR A 111 9.49 7.30 6.56
N SER A 112 8.77 8.26 7.12
CA SER A 112 8.71 9.62 6.62
C SER A 112 8.82 10.59 7.80
N ASP A 113 9.36 11.76 7.56
CA ASP A 113 9.31 12.87 8.50
C ASP A 113 8.00 13.65 8.42
N SER A 114 7.12 13.26 7.51
CA SER A 114 5.80 13.87 7.37
C SER A 114 4.87 13.39 8.47
N HIS A 115 4.24 14.32 9.13
CA HIS A 115 3.30 14.08 10.23
C HIS A 115 1.83 14.20 9.77
N GLY A 116 1.52 13.79 8.54
CA GLY A 116 0.16 13.80 8.00
C GLY A 116 -0.38 15.19 7.70
N GLY A 117 0.50 16.14 7.39
CA GLY A 117 0.13 17.50 7.02
C GLY A 117 -0.05 18.45 8.19
N LEU A 118 0.32 18.08 9.39
CA LEU A 118 0.39 19.00 10.51
C LEU A 118 1.53 19.99 10.31
N ALA A 119 1.27 21.26 10.58
CA ALA A 119 2.31 22.27 10.60
C ALA A 119 3.19 22.13 11.84
N GLU A 120 4.46 22.44 11.71
CA GLU A 120 5.39 22.52 12.81
C GLU A 120 5.50 23.95 13.34
#